data_c1b82825a406ea615d168a1397a3f9da
#
_entry.id   c1b82825a406ea615d168a1397a3f9da
#
_cell.length_a   1.000
_cell.length_b   1.000
_cell.length_c   1.000
_cell.angle_alpha   90.00
_cell.angle_beta   90.00
_cell.angle_gamma   90.00
#
_symmetry.space_group_name_H-M   'P 1'
#
loop_
_entity.id
_entity.type
_entity.pdbx_description
1 polymer ?
#
loop_
_entity_poly.entity_id
_entity_poly.type
_entity_poly.pdbx_seq_one_letter_code
_entity_poly.pdbx_strand_id
1 'polypeptide(L)'
;RAERIGAVDPNLWLASENDLGAVISHIDAVAPQLLIIDSIQTMNSAAAEGAAGGVTQVREVAAALIRIAKERDITLLLVGHVTKDGSIAGPRLLEHIVDVVLSFEGERHSRLRIIRATKNRFGASDEVGCFDLNDGGIESVVDPTGLFTTRHAEPVPGTCVTVTLEGRRPLLSEIQALVGTGRDNDYGNARRVTSGLDSARTAMTLAVLELRANIRIAGRDVYVATVGGMKMTEPAADLALALAVASAAQGLALPGDLIAIGEVGLAGEIRKVNGVERRLAEAFRLGFKRALVPQGSDVKIAGMEIVEIARLDQALQRVKITGE
;
A
#
# COMPACT_ATOMS: atom_id res chain seq x y z
N ARG A 1 4.60 -16.82 -24.18
CA ARG A 1 4.67 -15.68 -23.22
C ARG A 1 5.97 -14.89 -23.41
N ALA A 2 7.14 -15.54 -23.46
CA ALA A 2 8.44 -14.87 -23.65
C ALA A 2 8.47 -13.96 -24.89
N GLU A 3 7.96 -14.45 -26.03
CA GLU A 3 7.87 -13.66 -27.27
C GLU A 3 7.05 -12.38 -27.09
N ARG A 4 5.92 -12.43 -26.36
CA ARG A 4 5.02 -11.28 -26.16
C ARG A 4 5.66 -10.16 -25.34
N ILE A 5 6.57 -10.48 -24.43
CA ILE A 5 7.27 -9.52 -23.57
C ILE A 5 8.70 -9.24 -24.03
N GLY A 6 9.08 -9.71 -25.22
CA GLY A 6 10.42 -9.53 -25.77
C GLY A 6 11.54 -10.21 -24.97
N ALA A 7 11.23 -11.26 -24.21
CA ALA A 7 12.19 -11.95 -23.34
C ALA A 7 12.79 -13.21 -23.99
N VAL A 8 12.78 -13.32 -25.32
CA VAL A 8 13.45 -14.42 -26.02
C VAL A 8 14.93 -14.04 -26.17
N ASP A 9 15.79 -14.79 -25.48
CA ASP A 9 17.25 -14.58 -25.49
C ASP A 9 17.96 -15.93 -25.60
N PRO A 10 19.09 -16.04 -26.32
CA PRO A 10 19.88 -17.27 -26.43
C PRO A 10 20.36 -17.82 -25.08
N ASN A 11 20.49 -16.97 -24.05
CA ASN A 11 20.89 -17.37 -22.70
C ASN A 11 19.69 -17.73 -21.80
N LEU A 12 18.45 -17.65 -22.31
CA LEU A 12 17.26 -18.07 -21.57
C LEU A 12 16.93 -19.53 -21.84
N TRP A 13 17.17 -20.36 -20.86
CA TRP A 13 16.83 -21.80 -20.89
C TRP A 13 15.52 -22.02 -20.14
N LEU A 14 14.60 -22.80 -20.71
CA LEU A 14 13.32 -23.15 -20.11
C LEU A 14 13.23 -24.66 -19.97
N ALA A 15 12.91 -25.12 -18.76
CA ALA A 15 12.64 -26.53 -18.47
C ALA A 15 11.25 -26.67 -17.84
N SER A 16 10.48 -27.66 -18.27
CA SER A 16 9.22 -28.06 -17.65
C SER A 16 9.50 -29.29 -16.78
N GLU A 17 9.98 -29.05 -15.56
CA GLU A 17 10.46 -30.09 -14.67
C GLU A 17 9.98 -29.85 -13.24
N ASN A 18 9.66 -30.91 -12.52
CA ASN A 18 9.20 -30.85 -11.13
C ASN A 18 10.02 -31.78 -10.19
N ASP A 19 10.87 -32.62 -10.73
CA ASP A 19 11.77 -33.47 -9.95
C ASP A 19 13.08 -32.76 -9.64
N LEU A 20 13.43 -32.69 -8.36
CA LEU A 20 14.67 -32.02 -7.90
C LEU A 20 15.93 -32.64 -8.52
N GLY A 21 15.99 -33.98 -8.68
CA GLY A 21 17.13 -34.65 -9.26
C GLY A 21 17.34 -34.28 -10.73
N ALA A 22 16.25 -34.20 -11.51
CA ALA A 22 16.30 -33.77 -12.90
C ALA A 22 16.72 -32.27 -12.99
N VAL A 23 16.21 -31.38 -12.12
CA VAL A 23 16.65 -29.98 -12.06
C VAL A 23 18.14 -29.88 -11.77
N ILE A 24 18.67 -30.66 -10.85
CA ILE A 24 20.12 -30.69 -10.56
C ILE A 24 20.93 -31.09 -11.80
N SER A 25 20.45 -32.09 -12.54
CA SER A 25 21.11 -32.52 -13.78
C SER A 25 21.11 -31.40 -14.84
N HIS A 26 20.03 -30.63 -14.95
CA HIS A 26 19.98 -29.44 -15.82
C HIS A 26 20.95 -28.35 -15.36
N ILE A 27 21.05 -28.09 -14.05
CA ILE A 27 22.03 -27.15 -13.50
C ILE A 27 23.45 -27.54 -13.87
N ASP A 28 23.77 -28.84 -13.79
CA ASP A 28 25.10 -29.35 -14.14
C ASP A 28 25.41 -29.20 -15.63
N ALA A 29 24.41 -29.38 -16.49
CA ALA A 29 24.57 -29.28 -17.94
C ALA A 29 24.68 -27.82 -18.44
N VAL A 30 23.94 -26.89 -17.81
CA VAL A 30 23.82 -25.48 -18.29
C VAL A 30 24.76 -24.55 -17.54
N ALA A 31 25.12 -24.87 -16.29
CA ALA A 31 25.90 -24.01 -15.39
C ALA A 31 25.35 -22.56 -15.34
N PRO A 32 24.07 -22.34 -14.96
CA PRO A 32 23.45 -21.05 -15.04
C PRO A 32 23.99 -20.10 -13.97
N GLN A 33 24.01 -18.79 -14.24
CA GLN A 33 24.30 -17.75 -13.25
C GLN A 33 23.06 -17.39 -12.41
N LEU A 34 21.86 -17.57 -12.97
CA LEU A 34 20.57 -17.33 -12.31
C LEU A 34 19.66 -18.54 -12.54
N LEU A 35 19.15 -19.11 -11.47
CA LEU A 35 18.15 -20.17 -11.48
C LEU A 35 16.83 -19.63 -10.91
N ILE A 36 15.76 -19.78 -11.69
CA ILE A 36 14.40 -19.39 -11.26
C ILE A 36 13.54 -20.65 -11.16
N ILE A 37 12.92 -20.88 -10.01
CA ILE A 37 11.97 -21.98 -9.78
C ILE A 37 10.56 -21.37 -9.61
N ASP A 38 9.67 -21.64 -10.58
CA ASP A 38 8.26 -21.18 -10.56
C ASP A 38 7.32 -22.40 -10.72
N SER A 39 6.81 -22.95 -9.59
CA SER A 39 6.91 -22.51 -8.22
C SER A 39 7.54 -23.60 -7.32
N ILE A 40 8.03 -23.21 -6.19
CA ILE A 40 8.63 -24.15 -5.22
C ILE A 40 7.60 -25.20 -4.74
N GLN A 41 6.29 -24.88 -4.76
CA GLN A 41 5.23 -25.79 -4.35
C GLN A 41 4.97 -26.91 -5.35
N THR A 42 5.37 -26.78 -6.61
CA THR A 42 5.20 -27.82 -7.63
C THR A 42 6.35 -28.82 -7.64
N MET A 43 7.44 -28.47 -6.96
CA MET A 43 8.64 -29.32 -6.91
C MET A 43 8.48 -30.48 -5.93
N ASN A 44 9.16 -31.57 -6.24
CA ASN A 44 9.24 -32.75 -5.38
C ASN A 44 10.69 -33.27 -5.28
N SER A 45 10.95 -33.99 -4.21
CA SER A 45 12.20 -34.70 -3.97
C SER A 45 11.91 -36.11 -3.49
N ALA A 46 12.57 -37.09 -4.07
CA ALA A 46 12.50 -38.47 -3.62
C ALA A 46 13.07 -38.68 -2.19
N ALA A 47 13.87 -37.72 -1.70
CA ALA A 47 14.45 -37.76 -0.35
C ALA A 47 13.45 -37.33 0.75
N ALA A 48 12.29 -36.78 0.38
CA ALA A 48 11.30 -36.31 1.36
C ALA A 48 9.96 -37.05 1.17
N GLU A 49 9.30 -37.36 2.27
CA GLU A 49 7.95 -37.95 2.24
C GLU A 49 6.88 -36.89 2.01
N GLY A 50 5.75 -37.33 1.44
CA GLY A 50 4.55 -36.50 1.23
C GLY A 50 4.41 -36.00 -0.19
N ALA A 51 3.25 -35.37 -0.46
CA ALA A 51 2.92 -34.83 -1.78
C ALA A 51 3.67 -33.51 -2.04
N ALA A 52 3.86 -33.19 -3.33
CA ALA A 52 4.38 -31.89 -3.76
C ALA A 52 3.56 -30.74 -3.14
N GLY A 53 4.21 -29.67 -2.74
CA GLY A 53 3.58 -28.53 -2.02
C GLY A 53 3.39 -28.74 -0.52
N GLY A 54 3.60 -29.94 0.00
CA GLY A 54 3.61 -30.19 1.43
C GLY A 54 4.81 -29.52 2.14
N VAL A 55 4.66 -29.21 3.43
CA VAL A 55 5.70 -28.50 4.24
C VAL A 55 7.06 -29.19 4.15
N THR A 56 7.09 -30.51 4.31
CA THR A 56 8.32 -31.32 4.27
C THR A 56 8.99 -31.25 2.91
N GLN A 57 8.23 -31.41 1.83
CA GLN A 57 8.73 -31.35 0.45
C GLN A 57 9.30 -29.98 0.12
N VAL A 58 8.54 -28.90 0.40
CA VAL A 58 8.97 -27.52 0.11
C VAL A 58 10.25 -27.17 0.87
N ARG A 59 10.34 -27.58 2.14
CA ARG A 59 11.53 -27.33 2.97
C ARG A 59 12.75 -28.07 2.45
N GLU A 60 12.61 -29.35 2.13
CA GLU A 60 13.70 -30.20 1.62
C GLU A 60 14.22 -29.69 0.28
N VAL A 61 13.31 -29.45 -0.68
CA VAL A 61 13.66 -28.93 -2.01
C VAL A 61 14.37 -27.58 -1.89
N ALA A 62 13.82 -26.65 -1.10
CA ALA A 62 14.43 -25.34 -0.92
C ALA A 62 15.84 -25.45 -0.28
N ALA A 63 15.99 -26.26 0.75
CA ALA A 63 17.29 -26.47 1.40
C ALA A 63 18.34 -27.04 0.45
N ALA A 64 17.95 -28.02 -0.37
CA ALA A 64 18.84 -28.63 -1.38
C ALA A 64 19.24 -27.61 -2.46
N LEU A 65 18.29 -26.85 -3.00
CA LEU A 65 18.56 -25.82 -4.02
C LEU A 65 19.43 -24.70 -3.49
N ILE A 66 19.19 -24.23 -2.24
CA ILE A 66 20.02 -23.20 -1.59
C ILE A 66 21.46 -23.68 -1.40
N ARG A 67 21.65 -24.94 -0.99
CA ARG A 67 22.99 -25.51 -0.84
C ARG A 67 23.71 -25.55 -2.18
N ILE A 68 23.08 -26.08 -3.23
CA ILE A 68 23.66 -26.16 -4.57
C ILE A 68 23.98 -24.78 -5.13
N ALA A 69 23.06 -23.82 -4.96
CA ALA A 69 23.28 -22.45 -5.40
C ALA A 69 24.50 -21.81 -4.74
N LYS A 70 24.70 -22.03 -3.43
CA LYS A 70 25.89 -21.55 -2.70
C LYS A 70 27.18 -22.26 -3.11
N GLU A 71 27.13 -23.57 -3.34
CA GLU A 71 28.29 -24.36 -3.77
C GLU A 71 28.79 -23.97 -5.17
N ARG A 72 27.87 -23.53 -6.03
CA ARG A 72 28.14 -23.21 -7.46
C ARG A 72 28.10 -21.74 -7.81
N ASP A 73 27.96 -20.86 -6.81
CA ASP A 73 27.84 -19.41 -7.00
C ASP A 73 26.69 -19.01 -7.94
N ILE A 74 25.53 -19.65 -7.79
CA ILE A 74 24.31 -19.40 -8.57
C ILE A 74 23.39 -18.48 -7.77
N THR A 75 22.86 -17.43 -8.40
CA THR A 75 21.76 -16.65 -7.84
C THR A 75 20.47 -17.47 -7.95
N LEU A 76 19.81 -17.74 -6.82
CA LEU A 76 18.58 -18.53 -6.76
C LEU A 76 17.37 -17.66 -6.47
N LEU A 77 16.35 -17.69 -7.34
CA LEU A 77 15.04 -17.06 -7.16
C LEU A 77 13.97 -18.14 -7.01
N LEU A 78 13.37 -18.25 -5.84
CA LEU A 78 12.26 -19.15 -5.56
C LEU A 78 10.95 -18.36 -5.61
N VAL A 79 10.07 -18.72 -6.53
CA VAL A 79 8.71 -18.18 -6.60
C VAL A 79 7.79 -19.06 -5.75
N GLY A 80 7.05 -18.43 -4.84
CA GLY A 80 6.10 -19.12 -3.97
C GLY A 80 4.75 -18.40 -3.93
N HIS A 81 3.68 -19.18 -3.77
CA HIS A 81 2.32 -18.65 -3.64
C HIS A 81 1.88 -18.59 -2.18
N VAL A 82 1.30 -17.45 -1.78
CA VAL A 82 0.62 -17.32 -0.48
C VAL A 82 -0.82 -17.78 -0.66
N THR A 83 -1.25 -18.78 0.11
CA THR A 83 -2.67 -19.16 0.17
C THR A 83 -3.40 -18.28 1.15
N LYS A 84 -4.69 -17.96 0.85
CA LYS A 84 -5.55 -17.12 1.68
C LYS A 84 -5.74 -17.65 3.10
N ASP A 85 -5.61 -18.95 3.31
CA ASP A 85 -5.92 -19.64 4.57
C ASP A 85 -4.67 -20.04 5.38
N GLY A 86 -3.45 -19.74 4.91
CA GLY A 86 -2.21 -20.07 5.61
C GLY A 86 -1.92 -21.58 5.77
N SER A 87 -2.72 -22.46 5.17
CA SER A 87 -2.71 -23.91 5.41
C SER A 87 -1.75 -24.71 4.52
N ILE A 88 -1.25 -24.13 3.42
CA ILE A 88 -0.20 -24.74 2.61
C ILE A 88 1.13 -24.12 3.00
N ALA A 89 2.22 -24.91 2.98
CA ALA A 89 3.58 -24.47 3.26
C ALA A 89 3.88 -23.15 2.53
N GLY A 90 3.52 -22.05 3.18
CA GLY A 90 3.62 -20.71 2.63
C GLY A 90 5.04 -20.16 2.75
N PRO A 91 5.28 -18.97 2.20
CA PRO A 91 6.57 -18.27 2.22
C PRO A 91 7.21 -18.15 3.59
N ARG A 92 6.41 -18.07 4.67
CA ARG A 92 6.90 -17.98 6.06
C ARG A 92 7.86 -19.11 6.44
N LEU A 93 7.69 -20.31 5.87
CA LEU A 93 8.59 -21.43 6.12
C LEU A 93 9.98 -21.18 5.55
N LEU A 94 10.07 -20.47 4.43
CA LEU A 94 11.30 -20.19 3.69
C LEU A 94 12.00 -18.90 4.15
N GLU A 95 11.27 -17.99 4.82
CA GLU A 95 11.80 -16.67 5.26
C GLU A 95 13.06 -16.79 6.11
N HIS A 96 13.18 -17.87 6.90
CA HIS A 96 14.34 -18.06 7.77
C HIS A 96 15.57 -18.56 7.03
N ILE A 97 15.42 -19.26 5.91
CA ILE A 97 16.50 -19.92 5.19
C ILE A 97 17.02 -19.16 3.97
N VAL A 98 16.27 -18.17 3.48
CA VAL A 98 16.66 -17.30 2.36
C VAL A 98 17.25 -15.97 2.84
N ASP A 99 18.02 -15.31 2.00
CA ASP A 99 18.70 -14.04 2.33
C ASP A 99 17.79 -12.83 2.08
N VAL A 100 16.92 -12.91 1.07
CA VAL A 100 15.97 -11.86 0.69
C VAL A 100 14.59 -12.45 0.54
N VAL A 101 13.56 -11.73 1.01
CA VAL A 101 12.14 -12.05 0.79
C VAL A 101 11.47 -10.84 0.17
N LEU A 102 10.93 -11.03 -1.01
CA LEU A 102 10.13 -10.02 -1.72
C LEU A 102 8.67 -10.45 -1.71
N SER A 103 7.79 -9.59 -1.20
CA SER A 103 6.34 -9.76 -1.29
C SER A 103 5.84 -9.02 -2.53
N PHE A 104 5.09 -9.71 -3.38
CA PHE A 104 4.46 -9.15 -4.56
C PHE A 104 2.96 -9.01 -4.29
N GLU A 105 2.51 -7.78 -4.12
CA GLU A 105 1.17 -7.44 -3.67
C GLU A 105 0.38 -6.71 -4.78
N GLY A 106 -0.93 -6.91 -4.81
CA GLY A 106 -1.82 -6.18 -5.71
C GLY A 106 -3.28 -6.59 -5.52
N GLU A 107 -4.16 -5.63 -5.63
CA GLU A 107 -5.60 -5.88 -5.57
C GLU A 107 -6.13 -6.34 -6.94
N ARG A 108 -7.21 -7.16 -6.92
CA ARG A 108 -7.79 -7.72 -8.17
C ARG A 108 -8.28 -6.66 -9.14
N HIS A 109 -8.74 -5.53 -8.62
CA HIS A 109 -9.34 -4.45 -9.41
C HIS A 109 -8.39 -3.26 -9.63
N SER A 110 -7.18 -3.32 -9.06
CA SER A 110 -6.15 -2.31 -9.26
C SER A 110 -5.12 -2.79 -10.28
N ARG A 111 -4.69 -1.90 -11.16
CA ARG A 111 -3.57 -2.15 -12.07
C ARG A 111 -2.22 -2.08 -11.36
N LEU A 112 -2.18 -1.43 -10.20
CA LEU A 112 -0.96 -1.30 -9.41
C LEU A 112 -0.51 -2.64 -8.85
N ARG A 113 0.77 -2.90 -8.98
CA ARG A 113 1.48 -3.99 -8.29
C ARG A 113 2.62 -3.39 -7.49
N ILE A 114 2.78 -3.88 -6.28
CA ILE A 114 3.80 -3.41 -5.34
C ILE A 114 4.72 -4.58 -5.03
N ILE A 115 6.02 -4.36 -5.17
CA ILE A 115 7.04 -5.29 -4.67
C ILE A 115 7.65 -4.66 -3.42
N ARG A 116 7.58 -5.39 -2.31
CA ARG A 116 8.11 -4.97 -1.01
C ARG A 116 9.16 -5.97 -0.52
N ALA A 117 10.30 -5.48 -0.08
CA ALA A 117 11.26 -6.29 0.64
C ALA A 117 10.80 -6.46 2.10
N THR A 118 10.39 -7.69 2.49
CA THR A 118 10.03 -8.00 3.88
C THR A 118 11.23 -8.49 4.69
N LYS A 119 12.26 -8.98 4.00
CA LYS A 119 13.57 -9.33 4.53
C LYS A 119 14.63 -9.02 3.49
N ASN A 120 15.73 -8.39 3.92
CA ASN A 120 16.88 -8.14 3.05
C ASN A 120 18.17 -8.12 3.89
N ARG A 121 19.01 -9.12 3.73
CA ARG A 121 20.32 -9.18 4.43
C ARG A 121 21.36 -8.25 3.83
N PHE A 122 21.16 -7.79 2.59
CA PHE A 122 22.15 -7.02 1.85
C PHE A 122 21.84 -5.51 1.82
N GLY A 123 20.72 -5.10 2.38
CA GLY A 123 20.31 -3.69 2.37
C GLY A 123 19.03 -3.40 3.13
N ALA A 124 18.44 -2.26 2.85
CA ALA A 124 17.20 -1.82 3.46
C ALA A 124 16.02 -2.75 3.10
N SER A 125 15.15 -3.02 4.07
CA SER A 125 13.92 -3.79 3.88
C SER A 125 12.67 -2.91 3.74
N ASP A 126 12.84 -1.59 3.78
CA ASP A 126 11.75 -0.61 3.72
C ASP A 126 11.61 0.07 2.34
N GLU A 127 12.26 -0.49 1.32
CA GLU A 127 12.12 -0.05 -0.06
C GLU A 127 10.98 -0.77 -0.78
N VAL A 128 10.30 -0.02 -1.67
CA VAL A 128 9.11 -0.47 -2.38
C VAL A 128 9.22 -0.12 -3.86
N GLY A 129 9.02 -1.10 -4.73
CA GLY A 129 8.86 -0.93 -6.17
C GLY A 129 7.39 -0.87 -6.55
N CYS A 130 7.00 0.10 -7.38
CA CYS A 130 5.65 0.21 -7.92
C CYS A 130 5.63 -0.11 -9.41
N PHE A 131 4.64 -0.89 -9.82
CA PHE A 131 4.48 -1.35 -11.19
C PHE A 131 3.02 -1.22 -11.63
N ASP A 132 2.79 -0.87 -12.88
CA ASP A 132 1.48 -0.89 -13.54
C ASP A 132 1.34 -2.18 -14.35
N LEU A 133 0.23 -2.87 -14.16
CA LEU A 133 -0.13 -4.06 -14.93
C LEU A 133 -1.05 -3.64 -16.07
N ASN A 134 -0.55 -3.69 -17.29
CA ASN A 134 -1.29 -3.36 -18.50
C ASN A 134 -1.31 -4.54 -19.49
N ASP A 135 -1.93 -4.35 -20.66
CA ASP A 135 -2.04 -5.39 -21.68
C ASP A 135 -0.67 -5.82 -22.26
N GLY A 136 0.33 -4.96 -22.22
CA GLY A 136 1.71 -5.24 -22.60
C GLY A 136 2.50 -6.02 -21.56
N GLY A 137 2.05 -6.04 -20.31
CA GLY A 137 2.73 -6.71 -19.21
C GLY A 137 2.84 -5.87 -17.95
N ILE A 138 3.99 -5.89 -17.30
CA ILE A 138 4.30 -5.13 -16.09
C ILE A 138 5.32 -4.05 -16.44
N GLU A 139 4.97 -2.79 -16.17
CA GLU A 139 5.83 -1.64 -16.39
C GLU A 139 6.16 -0.95 -15.07
N SER A 140 7.43 -0.52 -14.91
CA SER A 140 7.85 0.23 -13.73
C SER A 140 7.18 1.60 -13.69
N VAL A 141 6.55 1.93 -12.57
CA VAL A 141 5.93 3.24 -12.34
C VAL A 141 6.84 4.07 -11.45
N VAL A 142 7.50 5.05 -12.06
CA VAL A 142 8.38 5.98 -11.35
C VAL A 142 7.54 6.91 -10.47
N ASP A 143 6.39 7.36 -10.97
CA ASP A 143 5.45 8.22 -10.25
C ASP A 143 4.02 7.64 -10.27
N PRO A 144 3.61 6.90 -9.23
CA PRO A 144 2.29 6.31 -9.15
C PRO A 144 1.19 7.30 -8.76
N THR A 145 1.48 8.57 -8.55
CA THR A 145 0.53 9.59 -8.05
C THR A 145 -0.71 9.69 -8.94
N GLY A 146 -0.54 9.63 -10.26
CA GLY A 146 -1.66 9.67 -11.20
C GLY A 146 -2.65 8.50 -11.09
N LEU A 147 -2.28 7.42 -10.38
CA LEU A 147 -3.16 6.27 -10.12
C LEU A 147 -4.02 6.47 -8.86
N PHE A 148 -3.62 7.38 -7.95
CA PHE A 148 -4.22 7.53 -6.62
C PHE A 148 -4.76 8.93 -6.33
N THR A 149 -4.65 9.84 -7.28
CA THR A 149 -5.21 11.19 -7.18
C THR A 149 -5.98 11.52 -8.45
N THR A 150 -7.13 12.16 -8.28
CA THR A 150 -7.91 12.70 -9.39
C THR A 150 -7.55 14.17 -9.57
N ARG A 151 -7.04 14.56 -10.73
CA ARG A 151 -6.85 15.99 -11.03
C ARG A 151 -8.20 16.57 -11.46
N HIS A 152 -8.93 17.14 -10.53
CA HIS A 152 -10.12 17.92 -10.84
C HIS A 152 -9.73 19.28 -11.41
N ALA A 153 -10.42 19.71 -12.45
CA ALA A 153 -10.26 21.06 -13.01
C ALA A 153 -10.64 22.14 -11.98
N GLU A 154 -11.64 21.83 -11.15
CA GLU A 154 -12.10 22.66 -10.02
C GLU A 154 -12.15 21.81 -8.75
N PRO A 155 -11.87 22.40 -7.56
CA PRO A 155 -12.00 21.70 -6.30
C PRO A 155 -13.43 21.18 -6.07
N VAL A 156 -13.55 19.93 -5.64
CA VAL A 156 -14.83 19.26 -5.39
C VAL A 156 -15.02 19.02 -3.90
N PRO A 157 -16.19 19.34 -3.31
CA PRO A 157 -16.49 19.00 -1.93
C PRO A 157 -16.36 17.50 -1.68
N GLY A 158 -15.80 17.14 -0.54
CA GLY A 158 -15.64 15.76 -0.14
C GLY A 158 -14.32 15.13 -0.58
N THR A 159 -13.37 15.89 -1.10
CA THR A 159 -12.05 15.38 -1.49
C THR A 159 -10.95 15.98 -0.63
N CYS A 160 -9.99 15.17 -0.20
CA CYS A 160 -8.77 15.63 0.47
C CYS A 160 -7.60 14.71 0.13
N VAL A 161 -6.44 15.30 -0.16
CA VAL A 161 -5.23 14.52 -0.46
C VAL A 161 -4.36 14.39 0.78
N THR A 162 -3.80 13.21 0.97
CA THR A 162 -2.80 12.90 1.99
C THR A 162 -1.59 12.23 1.37
N VAL A 163 -0.55 12.03 2.17
CA VAL A 163 0.62 11.25 1.78
C VAL A 163 0.82 10.12 2.77
N THR A 164 0.75 8.89 2.29
CA THR A 164 1.06 7.68 3.07
C THR A 164 2.50 7.24 2.84
N LEU A 165 3.04 6.42 3.73
CA LEU A 165 4.34 5.79 3.54
C LEU A 165 4.16 4.30 3.30
N GLU A 166 4.62 3.84 2.15
CA GLU A 166 4.81 2.43 1.87
C GLU A 166 6.30 2.10 2.05
N GLY A 167 6.64 1.57 3.24
CA GLY A 167 8.03 1.51 3.67
C GLY A 167 8.65 2.90 3.77
N ARG A 168 9.64 3.19 2.94
CA ARG A 168 10.26 4.53 2.85
C ARG A 168 9.66 5.39 1.73
N ARG A 169 8.85 4.84 0.85
CA ARG A 169 8.31 5.54 -0.30
C ARG A 169 7.06 6.33 0.06
N PRO A 170 7.06 7.66 -0.08
CA PRO A 170 5.85 8.45 0.05
C PRO A 170 4.95 8.25 -1.18
N LEU A 171 3.68 8.03 -0.95
CA LEU A 171 2.66 7.91 -1.99
C LEU A 171 1.52 8.87 -1.69
N LEU A 172 1.21 9.74 -2.64
CA LEU A 172 0.03 10.59 -2.53
C LEU A 172 -1.22 9.75 -2.77
N SER A 173 -2.24 10.01 -1.99
CA SER A 173 -3.52 9.35 -2.11
C SER A 173 -4.66 10.31 -1.79
N GLU A 174 -5.68 10.29 -2.60
CA GLU A 174 -6.89 11.07 -2.41
C GLU A 174 -7.94 10.26 -1.67
N ILE A 175 -8.50 10.87 -0.64
CA ILE A 175 -9.67 10.38 0.09
C ILE A 175 -10.89 11.12 -0.44
N GLN A 176 -11.90 10.35 -0.83
CA GLN A 176 -13.19 10.87 -1.26
C GLN A 176 -14.27 10.49 -0.25
N ALA A 177 -15.08 11.45 0.12
CA ALA A 177 -16.20 11.29 1.03
C ALA A 177 -17.50 11.80 0.39
N LEU A 178 -18.58 11.09 0.64
CA LEU A 178 -19.93 11.50 0.31
C LEU A 178 -20.78 11.41 1.57
N VAL A 179 -21.46 12.49 1.90
CA VAL A 179 -22.38 12.57 3.05
C VAL A 179 -23.78 12.85 2.54
N GLY A 180 -24.68 11.89 2.77
CA GLY A 180 -26.08 12.00 2.35
C GLY A 180 -26.83 13.10 3.09
N THR A 181 -27.98 13.50 2.57
CA THR A 181 -28.94 14.35 3.28
C THR A 181 -29.60 13.52 4.39
N GLY A 182 -29.62 14.03 5.63
CA GLY A 182 -30.28 13.35 6.74
C GLY A 182 -31.77 13.07 6.42
N ARG A 183 -32.26 11.92 6.86
CA ARG A 183 -33.69 11.62 6.85
C ARG A 183 -34.26 12.07 8.19
N ASP A 184 -35.28 12.89 8.17
CA ASP A 184 -35.85 13.52 9.39
C ASP A 184 -36.40 12.53 10.44
N ASN A 185 -36.52 11.23 10.13
CA ASN A 185 -37.18 10.25 10.99
C ASN A 185 -36.43 8.92 11.21
N ASP A 186 -35.16 8.79 10.81
CA ASP A 186 -34.47 7.48 10.88
C ASP A 186 -33.12 7.57 11.62
N TYR A 187 -33.18 7.85 12.92
CA TYR A 187 -32.01 7.92 13.82
C TYR A 187 -31.26 6.58 13.99
N GLY A 188 -31.76 5.48 13.41
CA GLY A 188 -31.28 4.15 13.72
C GLY A 188 -30.42 3.46 12.68
N ASN A 189 -30.42 3.89 11.40
CA ASN A 189 -29.86 3.11 10.28
C ASN A 189 -28.97 3.90 9.31
N ALA A 190 -28.26 4.93 9.79
CA ALA A 190 -27.30 5.64 8.93
C ALA A 190 -26.17 4.69 8.50
N ARG A 191 -25.98 4.57 7.18
CA ARG A 191 -24.97 3.70 6.58
C ARG A 191 -23.59 4.30 6.73
N ARG A 192 -22.63 3.46 7.10
CA ARG A 192 -21.21 3.80 7.15
C ARG A 192 -20.46 2.81 6.26
N VAL A 193 -20.00 3.27 5.09
CA VAL A 193 -19.33 2.41 4.10
C VAL A 193 -17.93 2.93 3.86
N THR A 194 -16.94 2.04 3.96
CA THR A 194 -15.54 2.36 3.71
C THR A 194 -14.97 1.47 2.61
N SER A 195 -14.15 2.04 1.76
CA SER A 195 -13.39 1.32 0.74
C SER A 195 -11.95 1.82 0.72
N GLY A 196 -11.00 0.92 0.93
CA GLY A 196 -9.58 1.26 1.00
C GLY A 196 -9.11 1.87 2.34
N LEU A 197 -10.01 2.17 3.28
CA LEU A 197 -9.71 2.70 4.61
C LEU A 197 -10.08 1.69 5.69
N ASP A 198 -9.42 1.78 6.85
CA ASP A 198 -9.81 0.99 8.02
C ASP A 198 -11.16 1.44 8.58
N SER A 199 -12.11 0.52 8.72
CA SER A 199 -13.49 0.84 9.13
C SER A 199 -13.58 1.29 10.60
N ALA A 200 -12.76 0.74 11.48
CA ALA A 200 -12.75 1.12 12.89
C ALA A 200 -12.18 2.54 13.06
N ARG A 201 -11.08 2.86 12.38
CA ARG A 201 -10.51 4.21 12.37
C ARG A 201 -11.47 5.23 11.77
N THR A 202 -12.13 4.88 10.66
CA THR A 202 -13.16 5.72 10.07
C THR A 202 -14.26 6.02 11.06
N ALA A 203 -14.80 5.01 11.74
CA ALA A 203 -15.86 5.19 12.74
C ALA A 203 -15.42 6.10 13.89
N MET A 204 -14.19 5.95 14.40
CA MET A 204 -13.62 6.82 15.43
C MET A 204 -13.49 8.27 14.94
N THR A 205 -12.96 8.48 13.73
CA THR A 205 -12.82 9.83 13.15
C THR A 205 -14.18 10.52 12.97
N LEU A 206 -15.19 9.79 12.52
CA LEU A 206 -16.56 10.31 12.40
C LEU A 206 -17.13 10.74 13.78
N ALA A 207 -16.92 9.93 14.81
CA ALA A 207 -17.35 10.26 16.17
C ALA A 207 -16.64 11.53 16.69
N VAL A 208 -15.34 11.70 16.42
CA VAL A 208 -14.59 12.90 16.79
C VAL A 208 -15.08 14.13 16.04
N LEU A 209 -15.34 14.03 14.74
CA LEU A 209 -15.92 15.12 13.94
C LEU A 209 -17.24 15.58 14.54
N GLU A 210 -18.10 14.68 14.92
CA GLU A 210 -19.41 15.00 15.48
C GLU A 210 -19.31 15.60 16.91
N LEU A 211 -18.60 14.91 17.80
CA LEU A 211 -18.61 15.24 19.23
C LEU A 211 -17.59 16.31 19.64
N ARG A 212 -16.53 16.53 18.85
CA ARG A 212 -15.45 17.48 19.19
C ARG A 212 -15.31 18.63 18.21
N ALA A 213 -15.76 18.45 16.96
CA ALA A 213 -15.69 19.47 15.94
C ALA A 213 -17.06 19.99 15.49
N ASN A 214 -18.14 19.51 16.10
CA ASN A 214 -19.51 19.93 15.86
C ASN A 214 -19.96 19.84 14.39
N ILE A 215 -19.48 18.82 13.67
CA ILE A 215 -19.90 18.55 12.30
C ILE A 215 -21.08 17.57 12.35
N ARG A 216 -22.27 18.02 11.93
CA ARG A 216 -23.50 17.22 11.98
C ARG A 216 -23.49 16.13 10.92
N ILE A 217 -23.22 14.89 11.33
CA ILE A 217 -23.25 13.67 10.50
C ILE A 217 -24.11 12.55 11.10
N ALA A 218 -24.67 12.76 12.30
CA ALA A 218 -25.64 11.85 12.90
C ALA A 218 -26.85 11.69 11.97
N GLY A 219 -27.34 10.47 11.82
CA GLY A 219 -28.48 10.16 10.94
C GLY A 219 -28.24 10.34 9.43
N ARG A 220 -27.04 10.74 9.01
CA ARG A 220 -26.67 10.90 7.59
C ARG A 220 -25.83 9.71 7.14
N ASP A 221 -26.09 9.19 5.95
CA ASP A 221 -25.25 8.19 5.32
C ASP A 221 -23.86 8.76 5.02
N VAL A 222 -22.81 8.03 5.33
CA VAL A 222 -21.44 8.43 5.03
C VAL A 222 -20.74 7.31 4.26
N TYR A 223 -20.22 7.66 3.10
CA TYR A 223 -19.42 6.79 2.24
C TYR A 223 -18.06 7.42 2.09
N VAL A 224 -17.01 6.64 2.31
CA VAL A 224 -15.63 7.08 2.12
C VAL A 224 -14.84 6.05 1.31
N ALA A 225 -14.02 6.54 0.41
CA ALA A 225 -13.19 5.69 -0.45
C ALA A 225 -11.83 6.34 -0.71
N THR A 226 -10.85 5.50 -1.01
CA THR A 226 -9.56 5.92 -1.57
C THR A 226 -9.61 5.81 -3.08
N VAL A 227 -8.98 6.72 -3.78
CA VAL A 227 -8.84 6.65 -5.24
C VAL A 227 -7.86 5.53 -5.61
N GLY A 228 -8.13 4.83 -6.72
CA GLY A 228 -7.28 3.75 -7.25
C GLY A 228 -7.26 2.46 -6.42
N GLY A 229 -8.18 2.32 -5.43
CA GLY A 229 -8.27 1.13 -4.59
C GLY A 229 -7.10 0.96 -3.62
N MET A 230 -6.38 2.03 -3.30
CA MET A 230 -5.27 1.98 -2.35
C MET A 230 -5.76 1.65 -0.94
N LYS A 231 -5.11 0.70 -0.27
CA LYS A 231 -5.36 0.43 1.15
C LYS A 231 -4.57 1.39 2.02
N MET A 232 -5.28 2.19 2.81
CA MET A 232 -4.71 3.10 3.81
C MET A 232 -5.09 2.62 5.22
N THR A 233 -4.14 2.00 5.90
CA THR A 233 -4.28 1.57 7.30
C THR A 233 -3.50 2.49 8.25
N GLU A 234 -2.74 3.41 7.69
CA GLU A 234 -1.87 4.30 8.43
C GLU A 234 -2.64 5.43 9.10
N PRO A 235 -2.42 5.70 10.40
CA PRO A 235 -3.07 6.79 11.13
C PRO A 235 -2.83 8.18 10.55
N ALA A 236 -1.75 8.37 9.80
CA ALA A 236 -1.41 9.65 9.17
C ALA A 236 -2.51 10.19 8.23
N ALA A 237 -3.40 9.34 7.74
CA ALA A 237 -4.50 9.69 6.84
C ALA A 237 -5.75 10.22 7.56
N ASP A 238 -5.84 10.13 8.89
CA ASP A 238 -7.06 10.48 9.64
C ASP A 238 -7.46 11.93 9.48
N LEU A 239 -6.49 12.86 9.48
CA LEU A 239 -6.78 14.27 9.29
C LEU A 239 -7.38 14.54 7.91
N ALA A 240 -6.86 13.93 6.86
CA ALA A 240 -7.41 14.06 5.52
C ALA A 240 -8.80 13.44 5.40
N LEU A 241 -9.04 12.28 6.05
CA LEU A 241 -10.35 11.68 6.16
C LEU A 241 -11.35 12.62 6.84
N ALA A 242 -10.97 13.19 7.99
CA ALA A 242 -11.80 14.12 8.72
C ALA A 242 -12.17 15.35 7.87
N LEU A 243 -11.19 15.93 7.18
CA LEU A 243 -11.42 17.09 6.32
C LEU A 243 -12.28 16.75 5.10
N ALA A 244 -12.09 15.61 4.46
CA ALA A 244 -12.92 15.15 3.35
C ALA A 244 -14.38 14.99 3.77
N VAL A 245 -14.63 14.33 4.90
CA VAL A 245 -16.00 14.15 5.44
C VAL A 245 -16.62 15.48 5.83
N ALA A 246 -15.89 16.36 6.50
CA ALA A 246 -16.39 17.68 6.90
C ALA A 246 -16.72 18.54 5.65
N SER A 247 -15.86 18.52 4.65
CA SER A 247 -16.06 19.16 3.35
C SER A 247 -17.34 18.65 2.67
N ALA A 248 -17.53 17.34 2.59
CA ALA A 248 -18.74 16.73 2.03
C ALA A 248 -20.01 17.09 2.81
N ALA A 249 -19.92 17.09 4.17
CA ALA A 249 -21.04 17.37 5.04
C ALA A 249 -21.56 18.79 4.88
N GLN A 250 -20.69 19.75 4.58
CA GLN A 250 -21.03 21.16 4.41
C GLN A 250 -21.10 21.63 2.96
N GLY A 251 -20.75 20.78 2.00
CA GLY A 251 -20.74 21.15 0.57
C GLY A 251 -19.66 22.18 0.22
N LEU A 252 -18.59 22.28 1.02
CA LEU A 252 -17.49 23.24 0.85
C LEU A 252 -16.24 22.53 0.35
N ALA A 253 -15.75 22.91 -0.83
CA ALA A 253 -14.55 22.33 -1.39
C ALA A 253 -13.29 22.80 -0.65
N LEU A 254 -12.36 21.88 -0.43
CA LEU A 254 -11.02 22.21 0.07
C LEU A 254 -10.15 22.75 -1.07
N PRO A 255 -9.10 23.52 -0.73
CA PRO A 255 -8.13 23.96 -1.74
C PRO A 255 -7.47 22.78 -2.45
N GLY A 256 -7.45 22.80 -3.79
CA GLY A 256 -6.94 21.68 -4.60
C GLY A 256 -5.45 21.39 -4.48
N ASP A 257 -4.68 22.31 -3.89
CA ASP A 257 -3.25 22.17 -3.60
C ASP A 257 -2.94 21.89 -2.13
N LEU A 258 -3.96 21.47 -1.34
CA LEU A 258 -3.85 21.18 0.08
C LEU A 258 -3.50 19.71 0.32
N ILE A 259 -2.54 19.48 1.20
CA ILE A 259 -2.22 18.18 1.81
C ILE A 259 -2.59 18.22 3.29
N ALA A 260 -3.20 17.16 3.79
CA ALA A 260 -3.48 17.00 5.21
C ALA A 260 -2.86 15.69 5.74
N ILE A 261 -2.05 15.80 6.80
CA ILE A 261 -1.32 14.69 7.41
C ILE A 261 -1.47 14.79 8.93
N GLY A 262 -1.88 13.70 9.58
CA GLY A 262 -1.95 13.64 11.03
C GLY A 262 -2.89 12.55 11.54
N GLU A 263 -2.57 11.98 12.70
CA GLU A 263 -3.46 11.07 13.42
C GLU A 263 -4.47 11.87 14.24
N VAL A 264 -5.73 11.50 14.17
CA VAL A 264 -6.80 12.12 14.96
C VAL A 264 -7.06 11.30 16.22
N GLY A 265 -6.82 11.91 17.39
CA GLY A 265 -7.12 11.29 18.68
C GLY A 265 -8.58 11.52 19.10
N LEU A 266 -9.09 10.69 20.02
CA LEU A 266 -10.50 10.72 20.48
C LEU A 266 -10.87 11.99 21.25
N ALA A 267 -9.90 12.74 21.79
CA ALA A 267 -10.14 14.04 22.38
C ALA A 267 -10.11 15.20 21.37
N GLY A 268 -9.90 14.88 20.07
CA GLY A 268 -9.83 15.85 18.98
C GLY A 268 -8.43 16.45 18.77
N GLU A 269 -7.41 15.93 19.45
CA GLU A 269 -6.02 16.29 19.24
C GLU A 269 -5.48 15.72 17.93
N ILE A 270 -4.55 16.44 17.29
CA ILE A 270 -3.80 15.94 16.13
C ILE A 270 -2.42 15.50 16.59
N ARG A 271 -2.16 14.21 16.46
CA ARG A 271 -0.92 13.57 16.91
C ARG A 271 0.12 13.49 15.81
N LYS A 272 1.40 13.57 16.22
CA LYS A 272 2.55 13.42 15.34
C LYS A 272 2.56 12.06 14.64
N VAL A 273 3.02 12.07 13.40
CA VAL A 273 3.24 10.89 12.58
C VAL A 273 4.67 10.88 12.06
N ASN A 274 5.16 9.71 11.68
CA ASN A 274 6.52 9.56 11.19
C ASN A 274 6.68 10.14 9.78
N GLY A 275 7.87 10.68 9.49
CA GLY A 275 8.32 11.03 8.16
C GLY A 275 7.59 12.23 7.53
N VAL A 276 7.10 13.19 8.30
CA VAL A 276 6.38 14.37 7.82
C VAL A 276 7.20 15.12 6.76
N GLU A 277 8.49 15.35 6.99
CA GLU A 277 9.36 16.04 6.03
C GLU A 277 9.41 15.34 4.67
N ARG A 278 9.60 14.02 4.66
CA ARG A 278 9.63 13.22 3.42
C ARG A 278 8.30 13.24 2.69
N ARG A 279 7.18 13.18 3.43
CA ARG A 279 5.83 13.25 2.87
C ARG A 279 5.59 14.60 2.20
N LEU A 280 5.97 15.67 2.86
CA LEU A 280 5.79 17.03 2.34
C LEU A 280 6.73 17.32 1.17
N ALA A 281 7.98 16.83 1.20
CA ALA A 281 8.91 16.96 0.09
C ALA A 281 8.34 16.35 -1.19
N GLU A 282 7.74 15.16 -1.10
CA GLU A 282 7.11 14.51 -2.24
C GLU A 282 5.83 15.25 -2.69
N ALA A 283 5.00 15.69 -1.76
CA ALA A 283 3.81 16.49 -2.09
C ALA A 283 4.20 17.78 -2.82
N PHE A 284 5.24 18.48 -2.35
CA PHE A 284 5.73 19.69 -2.99
C PHE A 284 6.28 19.44 -4.39
N ARG A 285 7.06 18.37 -4.58
CA ARG A 285 7.54 17.92 -5.89
C ARG A 285 6.40 17.73 -6.88
N LEU A 286 5.24 17.26 -6.40
CA LEU A 286 4.05 16.98 -7.20
C LEU A 286 3.10 18.18 -7.35
N GLY A 287 3.49 19.35 -6.83
CA GLY A 287 2.83 20.62 -7.05
C GLY A 287 1.87 21.08 -5.96
N PHE A 288 1.79 20.36 -4.83
CA PHE A 288 1.02 20.82 -3.66
C PHE A 288 1.79 21.92 -2.93
N LYS A 289 1.10 22.98 -2.55
CA LYS A 289 1.72 24.18 -2.00
C LYS A 289 1.27 24.48 -0.57
N ARG A 290 0.25 23.80 -0.06
CA ARG A 290 -0.29 23.98 1.28
C ARG A 290 -0.34 22.66 2.03
N ALA A 291 0.01 22.69 3.31
CA ALA A 291 -0.03 21.50 4.16
C ALA A 291 -0.58 21.82 5.55
N LEU A 292 -1.44 20.96 6.08
CA LEU A 292 -1.80 20.87 7.48
C LEU A 292 -1.08 19.67 8.09
N VAL A 293 -0.31 19.92 9.15
CA VAL A 293 0.50 18.90 9.83
C VAL A 293 0.33 19.00 11.34
N PRO A 294 0.66 17.96 12.11
CA PRO A 294 0.60 18.00 13.57
C PRO A 294 1.54 19.06 14.15
N GLN A 295 1.12 19.69 15.24
CA GLN A 295 1.94 20.63 15.98
C GLN A 295 3.28 20.02 16.43
N GLY A 296 4.37 20.79 16.32
CA GLY A 296 5.73 20.40 16.62
C GLY A 296 6.32 19.43 15.59
N SER A 297 5.83 19.45 14.36
CA SER A 297 6.46 18.74 13.24
C SER A 297 7.78 19.40 12.83
N ASP A 298 7.92 20.72 13.06
CA ASP A 298 9.14 21.53 12.86
C ASP A 298 9.74 21.38 11.43
N VAL A 299 8.89 21.19 10.43
CA VAL A 299 9.30 21.00 9.02
C VAL A 299 9.15 22.29 8.25
N LYS A 300 10.15 22.60 7.42
CA LYS A 300 10.12 23.75 6.50
C LYS A 300 10.50 23.30 5.10
N ILE A 301 9.65 23.61 4.11
CA ILE A 301 9.93 23.40 2.69
C ILE A 301 9.76 24.74 1.99
N ALA A 302 10.82 25.18 1.31
CA ALA A 302 10.82 26.47 0.60
C ALA A 302 9.72 26.46 -0.47
N GLY A 303 8.82 27.42 -0.44
CA GLY A 303 7.70 27.53 -1.39
C GLY A 303 6.43 26.77 -0.99
N MET A 304 6.39 26.11 0.16
CA MET A 304 5.21 25.44 0.72
C MET A 304 4.74 26.16 1.99
N GLU A 305 3.45 26.48 2.05
CA GLU A 305 2.80 26.97 3.27
C GLU A 305 2.46 25.75 4.15
N ILE A 306 3.16 25.64 5.28
CA ILE A 306 2.96 24.55 6.25
C ILE A 306 2.34 25.14 7.50
N VAL A 307 1.16 24.65 7.87
CA VAL A 307 0.43 25.09 9.06
C VAL A 307 0.38 23.94 10.06
N GLU A 308 0.96 24.17 11.22
CA GLU A 308 0.92 23.21 12.32
C GLU A 308 -0.41 23.31 13.08
N ILE A 309 -1.04 22.17 13.33
CA ILE A 309 -2.36 22.05 13.92
C ILE A 309 -2.28 21.14 15.16
N ALA A 310 -2.78 21.65 16.30
CA ALA A 310 -2.86 20.88 17.54
C ALA A 310 -4.19 20.11 17.67
N ARG A 311 -5.29 20.64 17.08
CA ARG A 311 -6.64 20.14 17.25
C ARG A 311 -7.42 20.15 15.94
N LEU A 312 -8.39 19.23 15.82
CA LEU A 312 -9.22 19.07 14.62
C LEU A 312 -10.08 20.33 14.32
N ASP A 313 -10.64 20.96 15.35
CA ASP A 313 -11.41 22.20 15.21
C ASP A 313 -10.57 23.34 14.58
N GLN A 314 -9.30 23.46 14.95
CA GLN A 314 -8.36 24.41 14.34
C GLN A 314 -8.11 24.08 12.85
N ALA A 315 -7.97 22.80 12.50
CA ALA A 315 -7.80 22.38 11.12
C ALA A 315 -9.00 22.80 10.27
N LEU A 316 -10.22 22.55 10.74
CA LEU A 316 -11.45 22.95 10.08
C LEU A 316 -11.57 24.47 9.90
N GLN A 317 -11.25 25.24 10.92
CA GLN A 317 -11.23 26.72 10.83
C GLN A 317 -10.25 27.21 9.77
N ARG A 318 -9.07 26.59 9.65
CA ARG A 318 -8.06 26.96 8.64
C ARG A 318 -8.55 26.77 7.22
N VAL A 319 -9.35 25.75 6.97
CA VAL A 319 -9.97 25.48 5.67
C VAL A 319 -11.37 26.09 5.52
N LYS A 320 -11.77 26.96 6.46
CA LYS A 320 -13.06 27.69 6.49
C LYS A 320 -14.30 26.75 6.55
N ILE A 321 -14.13 25.60 7.16
CA ILE A 321 -15.23 24.70 7.51
C ILE A 321 -15.54 24.96 8.99
N THR A 322 -16.71 25.48 9.31
CA THR A 322 -17.16 25.74 10.68
C THR A 322 -18.33 24.82 11.01
N GLY A 323 -18.31 24.23 12.21
CA GLY A 323 -19.49 23.57 12.75
C GLY A 323 -20.57 24.61 13.09
N GLU A 324 -21.80 24.37 12.66
CA GLU A 324 -22.97 25.12 13.11
C GLU A 324 -23.49 24.60 14.45
#